data_7bb7a345ae7f183ed247e3d388d3f3fe
#
_entry.id   7bb7a345ae7f183ed247e3d388d3f3fe
#
_cell.length_a   1.000
_cell.length_b   1.000
_cell.length_c   1.000
_cell.angle_alpha   90.00
_cell.angle_beta   90.00
_cell.angle_gamma   90.00
#
_symmetry.space_group_name_H-M   'P 1'
#
loop_
_entity.id
_entity.type
_entity.pdbx_description
1 polymer ?
#
loop_
_entity_poly.entity_id
_entity_poly.type
_entity_poly.pdbx_seq_one_letter_code
_entity_poly.pdbx_strand_id
1 'polypeptide(L)'
;MARSARVDKLGTDWASVLMGLGIGLTVALQLTTMKRADFRDVYQWLDTVARVCALLGTYFALVGILFVARIPWVERGVGHDRLVTWHRKLAPYSLFLIGFHVLLVLIGYAGEEHIALYKESWKLLTQYPWMWGAFLGFVLMVQAGVTSYKKARAKLS
;
A
#
# COMPACT_ATOMS: atom_id res chain seq x y z
N MET A 1 -29.73 -21.77 -9.94
CA MET A 1 -28.28 -21.74 -10.13
C MET A 1 -27.79 -20.61 -11.07
N ALA A 2 -28.34 -20.39 -12.27
CA ALA A 2 -27.87 -19.33 -13.20
C ALA A 2 -27.99 -17.90 -12.68
N ARG A 3 -29.00 -17.57 -11.86
CA ARG A 3 -29.23 -16.22 -11.31
C ARG A 3 -28.18 -15.82 -10.24
N SER A 4 -27.76 -16.75 -9.38
CA SER A 4 -26.71 -16.51 -8.38
C SER A 4 -25.35 -16.27 -9.03
N ALA A 5 -24.98 -17.08 -10.01
CA ALA A 5 -23.72 -16.90 -10.75
C ALA A 5 -23.63 -15.55 -11.48
N ARG A 6 -24.76 -15.04 -11.98
CA ARG A 6 -24.82 -13.72 -12.64
C ARG A 6 -24.65 -12.56 -11.64
N VAL A 7 -25.26 -12.65 -10.47
CA VAL A 7 -25.12 -11.63 -9.41
C VAL A 7 -23.69 -11.61 -8.88
N ASP A 8 -23.08 -12.77 -8.66
CA ASP A 8 -21.69 -12.88 -8.21
C ASP A 8 -20.68 -12.30 -9.23
N LYS A 9 -20.96 -12.48 -10.53
CA LYS A 9 -20.14 -11.92 -11.58
C LYS A 9 -20.24 -10.39 -11.61
N LEU A 10 -21.45 -9.83 -11.58
CA LEU A 10 -21.67 -8.38 -11.53
C LEU A 10 -21.00 -7.74 -10.32
N GLY A 11 -21.11 -8.32 -9.12
CA GLY A 11 -20.45 -7.82 -7.91
C GLY A 11 -18.92 -7.79 -8.05
N THR A 12 -18.35 -8.83 -8.67
CA THR A 12 -16.90 -8.90 -8.93
C THR A 12 -16.46 -7.84 -9.95
N ASP A 13 -17.22 -7.65 -11.02
CA ASP A 13 -16.92 -6.68 -12.06
C ASP A 13 -16.96 -5.25 -11.50
N TRP A 14 -17.99 -4.90 -10.73
CA TRP A 14 -18.09 -3.60 -10.06
C TRP A 14 -16.95 -3.36 -9.06
N ALA A 15 -16.59 -4.34 -8.27
CA ALA A 15 -15.47 -4.22 -7.33
C ALA A 15 -14.15 -3.95 -8.07
N SER A 16 -13.92 -4.63 -9.21
CA SER A 16 -12.73 -4.41 -10.04
C SER A 16 -12.71 -3.01 -10.66
N VAL A 17 -13.86 -2.52 -11.16
CA VAL A 17 -13.98 -1.16 -11.70
C VAL A 17 -13.70 -0.11 -10.62
N LEU A 18 -14.31 -0.24 -9.44
CA LEU A 18 -14.09 0.69 -8.34
C LEU A 18 -12.63 0.70 -7.87
N MET A 19 -11.99 -0.47 -7.82
CA MET A 19 -10.57 -0.57 -7.48
C MET A 19 -9.69 0.12 -8.54
N GLY A 20 -9.97 -0.08 -9.83
CA GLY A 20 -9.27 0.58 -10.91
C GLY A 20 -9.46 2.10 -10.92
N LEU A 21 -10.68 2.58 -10.69
CA LEU A 21 -10.98 4.02 -10.55
C LEU A 21 -10.24 4.64 -9.36
N GLY A 22 -10.18 3.95 -8.22
CA GLY A 22 -9.44 4.42 -7.05
C GLY A 22 -7.94 4.53 -7.31
N ILE A 23 -7.34 3.55 -8.01
CA ILE A 23 -5.93 3.64 -8.45
C ILE A 23 -5.74 4.84 -9.38
N GLY A 24 -6.60 4.99 -10.40
CA GLY A 24 -6.53 6.09 -11.36
C GLY A 24 -6.65 7.45 -10.67
N LEU A 25 -7.60 7.60 -9.75
CA LEU A 25 -7.79 8.83 -8.98
C LEU A 25 -6.56 9.14 -8.09
N THR A 26 -6.02 8.14 -7.41
CA THR A 26 -4.84 8.28 -6.56
C THR A 26 -3.63 8.79 -7.37
N VAL A 27 -3.39 8.19 -8.54
CA VAL A 27 -2.31 8.62 -9.44
C VAL A 27 -2.59 10.00 -10.02
N ALA A 28 -3.82 10.28 -10.47
CA ALA A 28 -4.20 11.58 -11.01
C ALA A 28 -3.99 12.71 -10.00
N LEU A 29 -4.42 12.53 -8.75
CA LEU A 29 -4.20 13.49 -7.67
C LEU A 29 -2.71 13.75 -7.44
N GLN A 30 -1.86 12.72 -7.46
CA GLN A 30 -0.42 12.91 -7.35
C GLN A 30 0.14 13.70 -8.52
N LEU A 31 -0.28 13.40 -9.76
CA LEU A 31 0.17 14.12 -10.94
C LEU A 31 -0.17 15.62 -10.89
N THR A 32 -1.31 16.00 -10.31
CA THR A 32 -1.67 17.43 -10.14
C THR A 32 -0.77 18.19 -9.17
N THR A 33 -0.09 17.49 -8.26
CA THR A 33 0.82 18.10 -7.27
C THR A 33 2.26 18.18 -7.76
N MET A 34 2.61 17.48 -8.84
CA MET A 34 3.97 17.45 -9.40
C MET A 34 4.34 18.79 -10.03
N LYS A 35 5.57 19.25 -9.75
CA LYS A 35 6.15 20.47 -10.32
C LYS A 35 7.36 20.12 -11.18
N ARG A 36 7.71 20.99 -12.14
CA ARG A 36 8.92 20.80 -12.95
C ARG A 36 10.21 20.73 -12.11
N ALA A 37 10.21 21.36 -10.92
CA ALA A 37 11.33 21.32 -9.99
C ALA A 37 11.57 19.88 -9.47
N ASP A 38 10.52 19.08 -9.32
CA ASP A 38 10.60 17.71 -8.80
C ASP A 38 11.37 16.74 -9.74
N PHE A 39 11.80 17.22 -10.90
CA PHE A 39 12.50 16.47 -11.93
C PHE A 39 13.89 17.02 -12.28
N ARG A 40 14.42 17.93 -11.48
CA ARG A 40 15.73 18.57 -11.75
C ARG A 40 16.92 17.73 -11.31
N ASP A 41 16.75 16.98 -10.23
CA ASP A 41 17.79 16.17 -9.62
C ASP A 41 17.32 14.74 -9.37
N VAL A 42 18.26 13.79 -9.35
CA VAL A 42 17.98 12.37 -9.13
C VAL A 42 17.31 12.12 -7.78
N TYR A 43 17.68 12.87 -6.74
CA TYR A 43 17.09 12.71 -5.40
C TYR A 43 15.64 13.18 -5.34
N GLN A 44 15.31 14.26 -6.03
CA GLN A 44 13.92 14.73 -6.18
C GLN A 44 13.07 13.76 -6.99
N TRP A 45 13.65 13.09 -7.98
CA TRP A 45 13.01 11.99 -8.68
C TRP A 45 12.69 10.83 -7.74
N LEU A 46 13.65 10.43 -6.89
CA LEU A 46 13.43 9.37 -5.90
C LEU A 46 12.30 9.71 -4.93
N ASP A 47 12.23 10.95 -4.44
CA ASP A 47 11.15 11.42 -3.58
C ASP A 47 9.79 11.41 -4.31
N THR A 48 9.76 11.81 -5.58
CA THR A 48 8.53 11.76 -6.40
C THR A 48 8.03 10.33 -6.56
N VAL A 49 8.90 9.39 -6.89
CA VAL A 49 8.55 7.96 -7.00
C VAL A 49 8.13 7.40 -5.64
N ALA A 50 8.83 7.79 -4.56
CA ALA A 50 8.49 7.40 -3.21
C ALA A 50 7.07 7.82 -2.81
N ARG A 51 6.65 9.03 -3.16
CA ARG A 51 5.27 9.53 -2.92
C ARG A 51 4.22 8.69 -3.66
N VAL A 52 4.47 8.35 -4.92
CA VAL A 52 3.57 7.47 -5.68
C VAL A 52 3.46 6.11 -5.01
N CYS A 53 4.59 5.53 -4.60
CA CYS A 53 4.61 4.25 -3.88
C CYS A 53 3.85 4.31 -2.56
N ALA A 54 4.00 5.40 -1.78
CA ALA A 54 3.27 5.62 -0.54
C ALA A 54 1.75 5.64 -0.77
N LEU A 55 1.30 6.43 -1.75
CA LEU A 55 -0.12 6.59 -2.05
C LEU A 55 -0.75 5.29 -2.53
N LEU A 56 -0.11 4.59 -3.48
CA LEU A 56 -0.60 3.31 -3.98
C LEU A 56 -0.54 2.23 -2.89
N GLY A 57 0.54 2.17 -2.11
CA GLY A 57 0.68 1.22 -1.02
C GLY A 57 -0.37 1.41 0.06
N THR A 58 -0.65 2.66 0.45
CA THR A 58 -1.71 3.02 1.41
C THR A 58 -3.09 2.71 0.84
N TYR A 59 -3.35 3.04 -0.42
CA TYR A 59 -4.60 2.68 -1.09
C TYR A 59 -4.84 1.17 -1.06
N PHE A 60 -3.84 0.37 -1.41
CA PHE A 60 -3.95 -1.09 -1.36
C PHE A 60 -4.12 -1.63 0.06
N ALA A 61 -3.48 -1.00 1.06
CA ALA A 61 -3.70 -1.34 2.47
C ALA A 61 -5.16 -1.11 2.88
N LEU A 62 -5.73 0.05 2.55
CA LEU A 62 -7.11 0.39 2.85
C LEU A 62 -8.10 -0.55 2.18
N VAL A 63 -7.91 -0.84 0.88
CA VAL A 63 -8.73 -1.82 0.15
C VAL A 63 -8.57 -3.21 0.75
N GLY A 64 -7.35 -3.59 1.13
CA GLY A 64 -7.08 -4.86 1.81
C GLY A 64 -7.81 -4.99 3.15
N ILE A 65 -7.85 -3.92 3.96
CA ILE A 65 -8.62 -3.88 5.22
C ILE A 65 -10.12 -4.00 4.92
N LEU A 66 -10.63 -3.28 3.90
CA LEU A 66 -12.03 -3.37 3.49
C LEU A 66 -12.45 -4.81 3.14
N PHE A 67 -11.57 -5.57 2.49
CA PHE A 67 -11.86 -6.97 2.13
C PHE A 67 -12.01 -7.90 3.34
N VAL A 68 -11.36 -7.62 4.46
CA VAL A 68 -11.44 -8.44 5.67
C VAL A 68 -12.34 -7.85 6.76
N ALA A 69 -12.87 -6.64 6.56
CA ALA A 69 -13.70 -5.92 7.53
C ALA A 69 -15.11 -6.51 7.73
N ARG A 70 -15.47 -7.58 7.00
CA ARG A 70 -16.77 -8.28 7.09
C ARG A 70 -17.98 -7.36 6.97
N ILE A 71 -17.93 -6.41 6.04
CA ILE A 71 -19.04 -5.50 5.79
C ILE A 71 -20.18 -6.28 5.11
N PRO A 72 -21.38 -6.34 5.72
CA PRO A 72 -22.44 -7.28 5.29
C PRO A 72 -22.90 -7.10 3.84
N TRP A 73 -22.93 -5.87 3.34
CA TRP A 73 -23.37 -5.59 1.98
C TRP A 73 -22.26 -5.92 0.94
N VAL A 74 -20.98 -5.74 1.28
CA VAL A 74 -19.84 -6.15 0.44
C VAL A 74 -19.76 -7.68 0.38
N GLU A 75 -19.86 -8.32 1.54
CA GLU A 75 -19.79 -9.78 1.66
C GLU A 75 -20.94 -10.47 0.90
N ARG A 76 -22.16 -9.91 0.95
CA ARG A 76 -23.30 -10.42 0.17
C ARG A 76 -23.14 -10.24 -1.34
N GLY A 77 -22.46 -9.18 -1.78
CA GLY A 77 -22.27 -8.88 -3.21
C GLY A 77 -21.13 -9.64 -3.88
N VAL A 78 -20.06 -9.97 -3.13
CA VAL A 78 -18.83 -10.57 -3.70
C VAL A 78 -18.59 -11.99 -3.19
N GLY A 79 -18.99 -12.29 -1.96
CA GLY A 79 -18.71 -13.54 -1.26
C GLY A 79 -17.44 -13.48 -0.42
N HIS A 80 -17.54 -14.03 0.81
CA HIS A 80 -16.46 -13.99 1.80
C HIS A 80 -15.14 -14.59 1.29
N ASP A 81 -15.19 -15.78 0.68
CA ASP A 81 -14.00 -16.52 0.22
C ASP A 81 -13.21 -15.76 -0.85
N ARG A 82 -13.92 -15.04 -1.73
CA ARG A 82 -13.30 -14.19 -2.74
C ARG A 82 -12.61 -12.99 -2.12
N LEU A 83 -13.25 -12.33 -1.17
CA LEU A 83 -12.68 -11.17 -0.46
C LEU A 83 -11.39 -11.56 0.27
N VAL A 84 -11.38 -12.70 0.98
CA VAL A 84 -10.18 -13.22 1.65
C VAL A 84 -9.09 -13.57 0.63
N THR A 85 -9.46 -14.15 -0.51
CA THR A 85 -8.51 -14.46 -1.58
C THR A 85 -7.90 -13.19 -2.18
N TRP A 86 -8.69 -12.15 -2.40
CA TRP A 86 -8.23 -10.86 -2.90
C TRP A 86 -7.34 -10.14 -1.89
N HIS A 87 -7.73 -10.14 -0.60
CA HIS A 87 -6.86 -9.63 0.46
C HIS A 87 -5.49 -10.30 0.44
N ARG A 88 -5.46 -11.64 0.37
CA ARG A 88 -4.21 -12.42 0.34
C ARG A 88 -3.33 -12.09 -0.85
N LYS A 89 -3.92 -11.77 -1.99
CA LYS A 89 -3.17 -11.33 -3.18
C LYS A 89 -2.69 -9.89 -3.09
N LEU A 90 -3.51 -8.99 -2.54
CA LEU A 90 -3.23 -7.54 -2.50
C LEU A 90 -2.25 -7.14 -1.39
N ALA A 91 -2.31 -7.79 -0.23
CA ALA A 91 -1.51 -7.43 0.94
C ALA A 91 0.00 -7.43 0.69
N PRO A 92 0.62 -8.38 -0.04
CA PRO A 92 2.05 -8.32 -0.35
C PRO A 92 2.44 -7.08 -1.18
N TYR A 93 1.61 -6.66 -2.12
CA TYR A 93 1.88 -5.46 -2.94
C TYR A 93 1.84 -4.19 -2.10
N SER A 94 0.87 -4.08 -1.18
CA SER A 94 0.82 -2.96 -0.24
C SER A 94 2.08 -2.90 0.61
N LEU A 95 2.47 -4.00 1.22
CA LEU A 95 3.67 -4.09 2.07
C LEU A 95 4.94 -3.74 1.29
N PHE A 96 5.09 -4.27 0.06
CA PHE A 96 6.23 -3.98 -0.79
C PHE A 96 6.29 -2.49 -1.17
N LEU A 97 5.18 -1.89 -1.60
CA LEU A 97 5.14 -0.48 -2.01
C LEU A 97 5.45 0.46 -0.85
N ILE A 98 4.92 0.19 0.36
CA ILE A 98 5.21 1.01 1.54
C ILE A 98 6.67 0.82 1.97
N GLY A 99 7.20 -0.39 1.96
CA GLY A 99 8.62 -0.65 2.24
C GLY A 99 9.55 0.03 1.23
N PHE A 100 9.19 -0.02 -0.05
CA PHE A 100 9.94 0.64 -1.11
C PHE A 100 9.87 2.17 -0.98
N HIS A 101 8.69 2.73 -0.62
CA HIS A 101 8.56 4.15 -0.27
C HIS A 101 9.55 4.55 0.82
N VAL A 102 9.59 3.83 1.94
CA VAL A 102 10.50 4.13 3.06
C VAL A 102 11.95 4.12 2.59
N LEU A 103 12.35 3.13 1.80
CA LEU A 103 13.70 3.02 1.26
C LEU A 103 14.05 4.21 0.35
N LEU A 104 13.17 4.57 -0.58
CA LEU A 104 13.40 5.67 -1.51
C LEU A 104 13.48 7.03 -0.81
N VAL A 105 12.63 7.28 0.19
CA VAL A 105 12.67 8.51 0.99
C VAL A 105 14.00 8.62 1.73
N LEU A 106 14.47 7.54 2.37
CA LEU A 106 15.75 7.54 3.08
C LEU A 106 16.92 7.82 2.13
N ILE A 107 16.94 7.19 0.95
CA ILE A 107 17.99 7.42 -0.04
C ILE A 107 17.92 8.84 -0.60
N GLY A 108 16.72 9.33 -0.91
CA GLY A 108 16.50 10.67 -1.44
C GLY A 108 17.02 11.75 -0.48
N TYR A 109 16.54 11.75 0.74
CA TYR A 109 16.91 12.77 1.73
C TYR A 109 18.38 12.67 2.18
N ALA A 110 18.88 11.46 2.39
CA ALA A 110 20.30 11.27 2.72
C ALA A 110 21.22 11.74 1.58
N GLY A 111 20.80 11.54 0.32
CA GLY A 111 21.55 11.99 -0.85
C GLY A 111 21.51 13.50 -1.04
N GLU A 112 20.38 14.15 -0.84
CA GLU A 112 20.26 15.63 -0.89
C GLU A 112 21.14 16.30 0.17
N GLU A 113 21.18 15.77 1.38
CA GLU A 113 21.98 16.34 2.49
C GLU A 113 23.42 15.82 2.54
N HIS A 114 23.79 14.88 1.65
CA HIS A 114 25.12 14.25 1.64
C HIS A 114 25.53 13.61 2.98
N ILE A 115 24.56 13.01 3.69
CA ILE A 115 24.78 12.34 4.97
C ILE A 115 24.53 10.84 4.89
N ALA A 116 25.02 10.10 5.88
CA ALA A 116 24.83 8.66 5.93
C ALA A 116 23.37 8.29 6.26
N LEU A 117 22.85 7.21 5.66
CA LEU A 117 21.46 6.74 5.82
C LEU A 117 21.02 6.61 7.28
N TYR A 118 21.88 6.10 8.17
CA TYR A 118 21.54 5.95 9.58
C TYR A 118 21.36 7.29 10.31
N LYS A 119 22.12 8.33 9.91
CA LYS A 119 21.95 9.69 10.44
C LYS A 119 20.63 10.30 9.99
N GLU A 120 20.30 10.13 8.72
CA GLU A 120 19.00 10.59 8.20
C GLU A 120 17.84 9.85 8.86
N SER A 121 17.93 8.53 9.03
CA SER A 121 16.91 7.75 9.75
C SER A 121 16.68 8.28 11.18
N TRP A 122 17.78 8.59 11.90
CA TRP A 122 17.69 9.14 13.25
C TRP A 122 17.07 10.54 13.26
N LYS A 123 17.49 11.39 12.32
CA LYS A 123 16.95 12.75 12.14
C LYS A 123 15.44 12.69 11.87
N LEU A 124 14.99 11.86 10.93
CA LEU A 124 13.56 11.69 10.63
C LEU A 124 12.76 11.23 11.87
N LEU A 125 13.27 10.27 12.63
CA LEU A 125 12.61 9.78 13.83
C LEU A 125 12.53 10.81 14.96
N THR A 126 13.53 11.70 15.08
CA THR A 126 13.62 12.63 16.22
C THR A 126 13.07 14.04 15.93
N GLN A 127 13.13 14.47 14.67
CA GLN A 127 12.77 15.84 14.31
C GLN A 127 11.34 15.95 13.77
N TYR A 128 10.78 14.87 13.19
CA TYR A 128 9.44 14.94 12.64
C TYR A 128 8.42 14.38 13.62
N PRO A 129 7.36 15.15 13.95
CA PRO A 129 6.30 14.69 14.82
C PRO A 129 5.60 13.47 14.21
N TRP A 130 5.19 12.53 15.04
CA TRP A 130 4.47 11.31 14.64
C TRP A 130 5.26 10.28 13.82
N MET A 131 6.54 10.53 13.48
CA MET A 131 7.36 9.59 12.72
C MET A 131 7.54 8.25 13.48
N TRP A 132 7.62 8.27 14.81
CA TRP A 132 7.63 7.05 15.63
C TRP A 132 6.37 6.20 15.43
N GLY A 133 5.21 6.84 15.29
CA GLY A 133 3.95 6.15 15.00
C GLY A 133 3.98 5.48 13.62
N ALA A 134 4.49 6.16 12.61
CA ALA A 134 4.66 5.61 11.27
C ALA A 134 5.64 4.43 11.26
N PHE A 135 6.78 4.56 11.95
CA PHE A 135 7.77 3.49 12.11
C PHE A 135 7.16 2.26 12.81
N LEU A 136 6.49 2.46 13.94
CA LEU A 136 5.83 1.37 14.67
C LEU A 136 4.75 0.70 13.81
N GLY A 137 3.93 1.48 13.11
CA GLY A 137 2.91 0.95 12.20
C GLY A 137 3.52 0.12 11.08
N PHE A 138 4.64 0.55 10.50
CA PHE A 138 5.36 -0.21 9.49
C PHE A 138 5.91 -1.53 10.04
N VAL A 139 6.55 -1.50 11.22
CA VAL A 139 7.07 -2.71 11.89
C VAL A 139 5.94 -3.72 12.17
N LEU A 140 4.81 -3.26 12.70
CA LEU A 140 3.64 -4.12 12.96
C LEU A 140 3.07 -4.71 11.66
N MET A 141 3.04 -3.94 10.58
CA MET A 141 2.58 -4.40 9.26
C MET A 141 3.51 -5.50 8.70
N VAL A 142 4.83 -5.31 8.79
CA VAL A 142 5.83 -6.32 8.40
C VAL A 142 5.67 -7.59 9.24
N GLN A 143 5.53 -7.44 10.55
CA GLN A 143 5.33 -8.57 11.47
C GLN A 143 4.05 -9.36 11.12
N ALA A 144 2.94 -8.67 10.87
CA ALA A 144 1.69 -9.29 10.44
C ALA A 144 1.87 -10.05 9.10
N GLY A 145 2.56 -9.46 8.14
CA GLY A 145 2.87 -10.09 6.85
C GLY A 145 3.69 -11.37 7.01
N VAL A 146 4.78 -11.31 7.78
CA VAL A 146 5.68 -12.46 8.03
C VAL A 146 4.96 -13.60 8.76
N THR A 147 4.19 -13.27 9.81
CA THR A 147 3.45 -14.28 10.59
C THR A 147 2.37 -14.94 9.76
N SER A 148 1.65 -14.17 8.94
CA SER A 148 0.63 -14.69 8.01
C SER A 148 1.24 -15.61 6.96
N TYR A 149 2.39 -15.26 6.39
CA TYR A 149 3.12 -16.09 5.44
C TYR A 149 3.59 -17.41 6.05
N LYS A 150 4.20 -17.37 7.25
CA LYS A 150 4.64 -18.58 7.98
C LYS A 150 3.49 -19.54 8.26
N LYS A 151 2.34 -19.01 8.74
CA LYS A 151 1.13 -19.81 8.98
C LYS A 151 0.56 -20.43 7.71
N ALA A 152 0.58 -19.71 6.59
CA ALA A 152 0.13 -20.25 5.31
C ALA A 152 1.02 -21.39 4.82
N ARG A 153 2.34 -21.25 4.98
CA ARG A 153 3.31 -22.27 4.57
C ARG A 153 3.25 -23.54 5.44
N ALA A 154 3.06 -23.38 6.76
CA ALA A 154 2.92 -24.52 7.68
C ALA A 154 1.65 -25.37 7.44
N LYS A 155 0.66 -24.88 6.69
CA LYS A 155 -0.52 -25.65 6.28
C LYS A 155 -0.33 -26.44 4.98
N LEU A 156 0.77 -26.22 4.26
CA LEU A 156 1.10 -26.85 2.98
C LEU A 156 2.17 -27.95 3.13
N SER A 157 2.82 -28.02 4.28
CA SER A 157 3.77 -29.07 4.70
C SER A 157 3.07 -30.09 5.60
#